data_2d740a49ab414f2744c347cb446bc756
#
_entry.id   2d740a49ab414f2744c347cb446bc756
#
_cell.length_a   1.000
_cell.length_b   1.000
_cell.length_c   1.000
_cell.angle_alpha   90.00
_cell.angle_beta   90.00
_cell.angle_gamma   90.00
#
_symmetry.space_group_name_H-M   'P 1'
#
loop_
_entity.id
_entity.type
_entity.pdbx_description
1 polymer ?
#
loop_
_entity_poly.entity_id
_entity_poly.type
_entity_poly.pdbx_seq_one_letter_code
_entity_poly.pdbx_strand_id
1 'polypeptide(L)'
;IVEKDFPGFDFGDHYDKMGIRSSSTAELIFNNVPVPRENLLGKEGEGFKIAMATLDGGRIGIASQALGIAQGAYDSAVEYAKERVQFGKPIGFQQSISFKLADMATKLRCARMLIYSAAELKEHHEPYGMESAMAKMYASDIALEVTNDALQIYGGAGFMKGMDVERAYRDAKITTIYEGTNEIQRVVIASHILGKPPRDAGSSSQPKKPAPVTGVRKKRILRDGSAEEQVQELVECLKKDG
;
A
#
# COMPACT_ATOMS: atom_id res chain seq x y z
N ILE A 1 -9.43 18.96 14.15
CA ILE A 1 -8.50 18.15 14.94
C ILE A 1 -9.25 17.56 16.12
N VAL A 2 -9.18 16.23 16.30
CA VAL A 2 -9.79 15.53 17.42
C VAL A 2 -8.68 14.94 18.28
N GLU A 3 -8.70 15.23 19.57
CA GLU A 3 -7.73 14.71 20.51
C GLU A 3 -8.19 13.35 21.06
N LYS A 4 -7.22 12.51 21.43
CA LYS A 4 -7.48 11.13 21.87
C LYS A 4 -8.44 11.05 23.06
N ASP A 5 -8.36 12.02 23.96
CA ASP A 5 -9.11 12.02 25.23
C ASP A 5 -10.46 12.76 25.14
N PHE A 6 -10.91 13.12 23.94
CA PHE A 6 -12.21 13.76 23.77
C PHE A 6 -13.35 12.79 24.11
N PRO A 7 -14.34 13.21 24.90
CA PRO A 7 -15.49 12.37 25.24
C PRO A 7 -16.20 11.88 23.98
N GLY A 8 -16.48 10.58 23.91
CA GLY A 8 -17.16 9.97 22.77
C GLY A 8 -16.25 9.58 21.60
N PHE A 9 -14.93 9.83 21.70
CA PHE A 9 -13.94 9.32 20.77
C PHE A 9 -13.35 8.01 21.30
N ASP A 10 -13.32 6.98 20.46
CA ASP A 10 -12.81 5.66 20.84
C ASP A 10 -12.18 4.98 19.62
N PHE A 11 -11.53 3.86 19.86
CA PHE A 11 -10.88 3.02 18.84
C PHE A 11 -11.54 1.65 18.81
N GLY A 12 -11.74 1.12 17.62
CA GLY A 12 -12.08 -0.27 17.43
C GLY A 12 -10.89 -1.21 17.66
N ASP A 13 -11.10 -2.50 17.43
CA ASP A 13 -10.06 -3.51 17.55
C ASP A 13 -8.91 -3.26 16.57
N HIS A 14 -7.69 -3.57 17.01
CA HIS A 14 -6.52 -3.54 16.15
C HIS A 14 -6.57 -4.66 15.13
N TYR A 15 -6.34 -4.31 13.86
CA TYR A 15 -6.31 -5.29 12.78
C TYR A 15 -5.02 -6.12 12.78
N ASP A 16 -5.15 -7.46 12.72
CA ASP A 16 -4.05 -8.34 12.41
C ASP A 16 -3.80 -8.30 10.90
N LYS A 17 -2.63 -7.78 10.50
CA LYS A 17 -2.30 -7.48 9.10
C LYS A 17 -1.28 -8.45 8.54
N MET A 18 -1.27 -8.60 7.23
CA MET A 18 -0.27 -9.37 6.50
C MET A 18 1.17 -8.85 6.73
N GLY A 19 1.36 -7.53 6.67
CA GLY A 19 2.63 -6.82 6.82
C GLY A 19 2.49 -5.49 7.55
N ILE A 20 3.59 -4.76 7.72
CA ILE A 20 3.65 -3.50 8.48
C ILE A 20 2.96 -3.66 9.85
N ARG A 21 3.20 -4.78 10.52
CA ARG A 21 2.50 -5.16 11.75
C ARG A 21 2.82 -4.29 12.95
N SER A 22 3.99 -3.65 12.95
CA SER A 22 4.40 -2.70 14.00
C SER A 22 3.66 -1.36 13.96
N SER A 23 2.95 -1.05 12.86
CA SER A 23 2.11 0.13 12.74
C SER A 23 0.67 -0.24 13.10
N SER A 24 0.12 0.34 14.15
CA SER A 24 -1.28 0.14 14.56
C SER A 24 -2.25 0.59 13.48
N THR A 25 -3.28 -0.21 13.24
CA THR A 25 -4.39 0.12 12.37
C THR A 25 -5.68 -0.30 13.08
N ALA A 26 -6.58 0.65 13.29
CA ALA A 26 -7.85 0.43 13.97
C ALA A 26 -8.92 1.34 13.36
N GLU A 27 -10.19 1.01 13.56
CA GLU A 27 -11.30 1.88 13.26
C GLU A 27 -11.34 3.05 14.26
N LEU A 28 -11.70 4.24 13.77
CA LEU A 28 -11.93 5.41 14.63
C LEU A 28 -13.45 5.56 14.84
N ILE A 29 -13.87 5.59 16.10
CA ILE A 29 -15.28 5.66 16.51
C ILE A 29 -15.57 7.04 17.06
N PHE A 30 -16.56 7.73 16.50
CA PHE A 30 -17.00 9.05 16.92
C PHE A 30 -18.47 8.98 17.34
N ASN A 31 -18.73 9.17 18.63
CA ASN A 31 -20.07 9.17 19.18
C ASN A 31 -20.35 10.52 19.87
N ASN A 32 -20.97 11.45 19.15
CA ASN A 32 -21.26 12.80 19.60
C ASN A 32 -20.06 13.53 20.22
N VAL A 33 -18.88 13.40 19.61
CA VAL A 33 -17.63 14.03 20.10
C VAL A 33 -17.76 15.55 20.03
N PRO A 34 -17.70 16.30 21.16
CA PRO A 34 -17.68 17.74 21.13
C PRO A 34 -16.30 18.23 20.68
N VAL A 35 -16.25 18.84 19.50
CA VAL A 35 -15.00 19.40 18.95
C VAL A 35 -15.02 20.90 19.09
N PRO A 36 -14.06 21.53 19.82
CA PRO A 36 -13.96 22.98 19.93
C PRO A 36 -13.77 23.65 18.55
N ARG A 37 -14.33 24.86 18.41
CA ARG A 37 -14.28 25.58 17.13
C ARG A 37 -12.85 25.89 16.67
N GLU A 38 -11.94 26.14 17.60
CA GLU A 38 -10.52 26.38 17.36
C GLU A 38 -9.79 25.17 16.78
N ASN A 39 -10.33 23.96 16.95
CA ASN A 39 -9.80 22.73 16.37
C ASN A 39 -10.21 22.53 14.90
N LEU A 40 -11.00 23.46 14.32
CA LEU A 40 -11.36 23.38 12.91
C LEU A 40 -10.13 23.64 12.02
N LEU A 41 -9.73 22.65 11.26
CA LEU A 41 -8.67 22.76 10.26
C LEU A 41 -9.23 23.34 8.96
N GLY A 42 -8.80 24.55 8.59
CA GLY A 42 -9.32 25.25 7.41
C GLY A 42 -10.74 25.79 7.63
N LYS A 43 -11.60 25.67 6.62
CA LYS A 43 -13.00 26.12 6.66
C LYS A 43 -13.95 24.95 6.47
N GLU A 44 -15.19 25.16 6.95
CA GLU A 44 -16.27 24.18 6.68
C GLU A 44 -16.41 23.93 5.17
N GLY A 45 -16.53 22.64 4.78
CA GLY A 45 -16.62 22.21 3.40
C GLY A 45 -15.28 22.00 2.67
N GLU A 46 -14.13 22.39 3.26
CA GLU A 46 -12.82 22.24 2.64
C GLU A 46 -12.13 20.89 2.94
N GLY A 47 -12.72 20.02 3.75
CA GLY A 47 -12.09 18.78 4.21
C GLY A 47 -11.59 17.88 3.07
N PHE A 48 -12.35 17.73 1.99
CA PHE A 48 -11.92 16.96 0.83
C PHE A 48 -10.70 17.57 0.13
N LYS A 49 -10.65 18.90 -0.02
CA LYS A 49 -9.49 19.60 -0.61
C LYS A 49 -8.24 19.41 0.24
N ILE A 50 -8.38 19.52 1.57
CA ILE A 50 -7.28 19.31 2.52
C ILE A 50 -6.78 17.86 2.44
N ALA A 51 -7.68 16.89 2.42
CA ALA A 51 -7.33 15.48 2.27
C ALA A 51 -6.55 15.21 0.98
N MET A 52 -6.98 15.75 -0.15
CA MET A 52 -6.28 15.56 -1.44
C MET A 52 -4.88 16.17 -1.42
N ALA A 53 -4.71 17.38 -0.87
CA ALA A 53 -3.40 18.02 -0.74
C ALA A 53 -2.46 17.21 0.19
N THR A 54 -3.00 16.65 1.27
CA THR A 54 -2.24 15.77 2.18
C THR A 54 -1.78 14.50 1.47
N LEU A 55 -2.65 13.88 0.65
CA LEU A 55 -2.34 12.67 -0.11
C LEU A 55 -1.23 12.92 -1.16
N ASP A 56 -1.19 14.09 -1.80
CA ASP A 56 -0.10 14.40 -2.75
C ASP A 56 1.28 14.35 -2.09
N GLY A 57 1.40 14.89 -0.86
CA GLY A 57 2.62 14.78 -0.06
C GLY A 57 2.87 13.36 0.46
N GLY A 58 1.83 12.68 0.89
CA GLY A 58 1.87 11.32 1.41
C GLY A 58 2.37 10.30 0.38
N ARG A 59 2.04 10.47 -0.91
CA ARG A 59 2.51 9.62 -1.99
C ARG A 59 4.04 9.57 -2.09
N ILE A 60 4.74 10.70 -1.91
CA ILE A 60 6.21 10.74 -1.87
C ILE A 60 6.73 9.90 -0.69
N GLY A 61 6.10 10.01 0.48
CA GLY A 61 6.44 9.23 1.66
C GLY A 61 6.29 7.72 1.44
N ILE A 62 5.15 7.29 0.85
CA ILE A 62 4.92 5.87 0.55
C ILE A 62 5.85 5.35 -0.56
N ALA A 63 6.14 6.16 -1.57
CA ALA A 63 7.13 5.80 -2.59
C ALA A 63 8.52 5.57 -1.96
N SER A 64 8.92 6.43 -1.01
CA SER A 64 10.17 6.31 -0.27
C SER A 64 10.19 5.07 0.63
N GLN A 65 9.08 4.76 1.30
CA GLN A 65 8.94 3.54 2.09
C GLN A 65 9.05 2.29 1.21
N ALA A 66 8.36 2.25 0.08
CA ALA A 66 8.42 1.14 -0.88
C ALA A 66 9.86 0.92 -1.39
N LEU A 67 10.53 2.01 -1.76
CA LEU A 67 11.95 1.97 -2.17
C LEU A 67 12.84 1.46 -1.04
N GLY A 68 12.63 1.90 0.21
CA GLY A 68 13.42 1.45 1.36
C GLY A 68 13.27 -0.05 1.64
N ILE A 69 12.05 -0.57 1.59
CA ILE A 69 11.75 -2.01 1.73
C ILE A 69 12.46 -2.81 0.61
N ALA A 70 12.32 -2.36 -0.63
CA ALA A 70 12.92 -3.01 -1.78
C ALA A 70 14.46 -2.96 -1.74
N GLN A 71 15.05 -1.82 -1.34
CA GLN A 71 16.48 -1.68 -1.19
C GLN A 71 17.05 -2.63 -0.13
N GLY A 72 16.42 -2.69 1.04
CA GLY A 72 16.86 -3.62 2.10
C GLY A 72 16.80 -5.08 1.68
N ALA A 73 15.74 -5.48 0.96
CA ALA A 73 15.63 -6.83 0.42
C ALA A 73 16.70 -7.12 -0.66
N TYR A 74 16.98 -6.15 -1.52
CA TYR A 74 18.04 -6.23 -2.52
C TYR A 74 19.43 -6.38 -1.88
N ASP A 75 19.75 -5.54 -0.91
CA ASP A 75 21.05 -5.56 -0.23
C ASP A 75 21.28 -6.93 0.45
N SER A 76 20.26 -7.45 1.15
CA SER A 76 20.30 -8.79 1.73
C SER A 76 20.50 -9.88 0.68
N ALA A 77 19.82 -9.78 -0.47
CA ALA A 77 19.95 -10.77 -1.55
C ALA A 77 21.34 -10.73 -2.21
N VAL A 78 21.93 -9.55 -2.35
CA VAL A 78 23.31 -9.39 -2.87
C VAL A 78 24.33 -10.07 -1.95
N GLU A 79 24.24 -9.82 -0.64
CA GLU A 79 25.17 -10.45 0.31
C GLU A 79 25.01 -11.96 0.35
N TYR A 80 23.76 -12.45 0.43
CA TYR A 80 23.49 -13.88 0.36
C TYR A 80 24.02 -14.52 -0.93
N ALA A 81 23.85 -13.87 -2.08
CA ALA A 81 24.31 -14.38 -3.36
C ALA A 81 25.83 -14.46 -3.49
N LYS A 82 26.58 -13.61 -2.76
CA LYS A 82 28.05 -13.66 -2.68
C LYS A 82 28.55 -14.80 -1.78
N GLU A 83 27.81 -15.13 -0.73
CA GLU A 83 28.23 -16.10 0.28
C GLU A 83 27.74 -17.53 -0.02
N ARG A 84 26.51 -17.69 -0.48
CA ARG A 84 25.89 -19.00 -0.73
C ARG A 84 26.55 -19.70 -1.91
N VAL A 85 27.14 -20.86 -1.65
CA VAL A 85 27.81 -21.69 -2.67
C VAL A 85 26.87 -22.81 -3.10
N GLN A 86 26.66 -22.93 -4.42
CA GLN A 86 26.04 -24.07 -5.10
C GLN A 86 26.74 -24.30 -6.45
N PHE A 87 26.79 -25.57 -6.89
CA PHE A 87 27.46 -25.95 -8.15
C PHE A 87 28.91 -25.45 -8.22
N GLY A 88 29.62 -25.48 -7.08
CA GLY A 88 31.05 -25.19 -6.96
C GLY A 88 31.43 -23.71 -6.96
N LYS A 89 30.48 -22.77 -6.93
CA LYS A 89 30.75 -21.32 -6.86
C LYS A 89 29.61 -20.56 -6.13
N PRO A 90 29.86 -19.31 -5.67
CA PRO A 90 28.79 -18.48 -5.15
C PRO A 90 27.67 -18.30 -6.17
N ILE A 91 26.42 -18.35 -5.67
CA ILE A 91 25.24 -18.35 -6.57
C ILE A 91 25.11 -17.05 -7.37
N GLY A 92 25.65 -15.93 -6.88
CA GLY A 92 25.67 -14.65 -7.59
C GLY A 92 26.38 -14.70 -8.95
N PHE A 93 27.27 -15.69 -9.17
CA PHE A 93 27.92 -15.91 -10.46
C PHE A 93 27.16 -16.86 -11.40
N GLN A 94 25.98 -17.33 -11.02
CA GLN A 94 25.05 -17.97 -11.93
C GLN A 94 24.31 -16.89 -12.72
N GLN A 95 24.27 -17.02 -14.04
CA GLN A 95 23.76 -15.98 -14.94
C GLN A 95 22.32 -15.55 -14.59
N SER A 96 21.45 -16.51 -14.25
CA SER A 96 20.07 -16.25 -13.86
C SER A 96 19.95 -15.39 -12.59
N ILE A 97 20.88 -15.54 -11.64
CA ILE A 97 20.92 -14.75 -10.40
C ILE A 97 21.55 -13.36 -10.67
N SER A 98 22.68 -13.31 -11.39
CA SER A 98 23.33 -12.04 -11.70
C SER A 98 22.44 -11.12 -12.54
N PHE A 99 21.62 -11.65 -13.45
CA PHE A 99 20.67 -10.86 -14.22
C PHE A 99 19.54 -10.31 -13.35
N LYS A 100 18.97 -11.13 -12.46
CA LYS A 100 18.00 -10.63 -11.49
C LYS A 100 18.55 -9.46 -10.66
N LEU A 101 19.77 -9.60 -10.13
CA LEU A 101 20.39 -8.55 -9.34
C LEU A 101 20.63 -7.26 -10.17
N ALA A 102 21.00 -7.39 -11.44
CA ALA A 102 21.17 -6.23 -12.33
C ALA A 102 19.82 -5.52 -12.61
N ASP A 103 18.76 -6.29 -12.86
CA ASP A 103 17.41 -5.76 -13.08
C ASP A 103 16.87 -5.07 -11.82
N MET A 104 17.03 -5.69 -10.64
CA MET A 104 16.65 -5.12 -9.36
C MET A 104 17.36 -3.79 -9.10
N ALA A 105 18.69 -3.73 -9.29
CA ALA A 105 19.49 -2.51 -9.14
C ALA A 105 18.99 -1.38 -10.06
N THR A 106 18.69 -1.70 -11.31
CA THR A 106 18.18 -0.75 -12.30
C THR A 106 16.82 -0.19 -11.88
N LYS A 107 15.89 -1.06 -11.48
CA LYS A 107 14.53 -0.67 -11.00
C LYS A 107 14.62 0.24 -9.78
N LEU A 108 15.45 -0.10 -8.80
CA LEU A 108 15.69 0.72 -7.60
C LEU A 108 16.23 2.11 -7.96
N ARG A 109 17.15 2.18 -8.92
CA ARG A 109 17.70 3.47 -9.39
C ARG A 109 16.61 4.32 -10.04
N CYS A 110 15.80 3.75 -10.93
CA CYS A 110 14.70 4.47 -11.56
C CYS A 110 13.67 4.98 -10.54
N ALA A 111 13.28 4.15 -9.57
CA ALA A 111 12.35 4.56 -8.51
C ALA A 111 12.91 5.73 -7.70
N ARG A 112 14.19 5.68 -7.33
CA ARG A 112 14.85 6.76 -6.58
C ARG A 112 14.84 8.08 -7.34
N MET A 113 15.10 8.05 -8.65
CA MET A 113 15.07 9.26 -9.48
C MET A 113 13.67 9.88 -9.54
N LEU A 114 12.61 9.07 -9.69
CA LEU A 114 11.23 9.57 -9.67
C LEU A 114 10.85 10.18 -8.33
N ILE A 115 11.26 9.55 -7.21
CA ILE A 115 10.98 10.07 -5.87
C ILE A 115 11.68 11.41 -5.65
N TYR A 116 12.95 11.50 -6.02
CA TYR A 116 13.73 12.74 -5.84
C TYR A 116 13.17 13.86 -6.72
N SER A 117 12.80 13.57 -7.97
CA SER A 117 12.16 14.55 -8.84
C SER A 117 10.86 15.10 -8.24
N ALA A 118 9.99 14.23 -7.70
CA ALA A 118 8.76 14.68 -7.04
C ALA A 118 9.04 15.48 -5.75
N ALA A 119 10.06 15.10 -4.99
CA ALA A 119 10.45 15.79 -3.76
C ALA A 119 11.03 17.19 -4.05
N GLU A 120 11.83 17.31 -5.09
CA GLU A 120 12.43 18.58 -5.53
C GLU A 120 11.36 19.58 -5.97
N LEU A 121 10.39 19.14 -6.78
CA LEU A 121 9.26 20.01 -7.17
C LEU A 121 8.48 20.48 -5.94
N LYS A 122 8.23 19.58 -4.97
CA LYS A 122 7.56 19.96 -3.72
C LYS A 122 8.36 20.97 -2.91
N GLU A 123 9.67 20.83 -2.82
CA GLU A 123 10.56 21.75 -2.10
C GLU A 123 10.53 23.14 -2.74
N HIS A 124 10.49 23.20 -4.07
CA HIS A 124 10.40 24.46 -4.83
C HIS A 124 8.97 25.00 -4.92
N HIS A 125 8.00 24.40 -4.22
CA HIS A 125 6.59 24.80 -4.26
C HIS A 125 5.96 24.76 -5.68
N GLU A 126 6.50 23.93 -6.55
CA GLU A 126 5.96 23.67 -7.88
C GLU A 126 4.87 22.58 -7.85
N PRO A 127 3.99 22.51 -8.86
CA PRO A 127 3.02 21.42 -8.98
C PRO A 127 3.73 20.07 -9.10
N TYR A 128 3.44 19.12 -8.21
CA TYR A 128 4.07 17.80 -8.14
C TYR A 128 3.09 16.62 -8.08
N GLY A 129 1.80 16.89 -8.28
CA GLY A 129 0.75 15.87 -8.13
C GLY A 129 0.91 14.69 -9.10
N MET A 130 1.31 14.95 -10.35
CA MET A 130 1.57 13.90 -11.35
C MET A 130 2.84 13.11 -11.00
N GLU A 131 3.92 13.80 -10.68
CA GLU A 131 5.22 13.20 -10.37
C GLU A 131 5.14 12.37 -9.08
N SER A 132 4.42 12.83 -8.06
CA SER A 132 4.19 12.06 -6.83
C SER A 132 3.38 10.78 -7.09
N ALA A 133 2.39 10.85 -7.99
CA ALA A 133 1.62 9.68 -8.40
C ALA A 133 2.48 8.69 -9.21
N MET A 134 3.33 9.18 -10.13
CA MET A 134 4.28 8.35 -10.88
C MET A 134 5.29 7.67 -9.95
N ALA A 135 5.87 8.43 -9.01
CA ALA A 135 6.83 7.91 -8.04
C ALA A 135 6.22 6.81 -7.18
N LYS A 136 5.01 7.06 -6.62
CA LYS A 136 4.30 6.09 -5.77
C LYS A 136 3.94 4.83 -6.54
N MET A 137 3.37 4.96 -7.72
CA MET A 137 2.99 3.82 -8.56
C MET A 137 4.21 2.96 -8.91
N TYR A 138 5.24 3.57 -9.47
CA TYR A 138 6.41 2.83 -9.91
C TYR A 138 7.19 2.20 -8.73
N ALA A 139 7.46 2.96 -7.67
CA ALA A 139 8.19 2.45 -6.52
C ALA A 139 7.49 1.29 -5.84
N SER A 140 6.16 1.34 -5.70
CA SER A 140 5.39 0.26 -5.08
C SER A 140 5.24 -0.98 -5.98
N ASP A 141 5.11 -0.81 -7.30
CA ASP A 141 5.10 -1.93 -8.24
C ASP A 141 6.45 -2.67 -8.21
N ILE A 142 7.57 -1.94 -8.32
CA ILE A 142 8.90 -2.58 -8.29
C ILE A 142 9.28 -3.13 -6.92
N ALA A 143 8.72 -2.60 -5.83
CA ALA A 143 8.97 -3.15 -4.50
C ALA A 143 8.47 -4.58 -4.37
N LEU A 144 7.32 -4.91 -4.95
CA LEU A 144 6.82 -6.28 -5.02
C LEU A 144 7.73 -7.18 -5.88
N GLU A 145 8.17 -6.69 -7.03
CA GLU A 145 9.04 -7.45 -7.92
C GLU A 145 10.41 -7.72 -7.26
N VAL A 146 11.04 -6.69 -6.69
CA VAL A 146 12.34 -6.79 -6.04
C VAL A 146 12.30 -7.67 -4.79
N THR A 147 11.29 -7.53 -3.94
CA THR A 147 11.15 -8.37 -2.75
C THR A 147 10.84 -9.83 -3.09
N ASN A 148 10.06 -10.07 -4.14
CA ASN A 148 9.82 -11.40 -4.70
C ASN A 148 11.13 -12.05 -5.19
N ASP A 149 11.90 -11.31 -5.98
CA ASP A 149 13.17 -11.80 -6.52
C ASP A 149 14.22 -12.01 -5.43
N ALA A 150 14.28 -11.15 -4.42
CA ALA A 150 15.15 -11.32 -3.26
C ALA A 150 14.80 -12.60 -2.48
N LEU A 151 13.51 -12.83 -2.20
CA LEU A 151 13.04 -14.06 -1.57
C LEU A 151 13.37 -15.28 -2.41
N GLN A 152 13.19 -15.22 -3.73
CA GLN A 152 13.51 -16.30 -4.66
C GLN A 152 15.03 -16.62 -4.67
N ILE A 153 15.91 -15.62 -4.56
CA ILE A 153 17.37 -15.81 -4.49
C ILE A 153 17.74 -16.58 -3.21
N TYR A 154 17.07 -16.30 -2.10
CA TYR A 154 17.25 -17.04 -0.85
C TYR A 154 16.72 -18.48 -0.91
N GLY A 155 15.79 -18.76 -1.83
CA GLY A 155 15.16 -20.07 -1.94
C GLY A 155 14.41 -20.47 -0.67
N GLY A 156 14.51 -21.75 -0.29
CA GLY A 156 13.80 -22.27 0.90
C GLY A 156 14.15 -21.55 2.21
N ALA A 157 15.37 -21.04 2.36
CA ALA A 157 15.78 -20.27 3.53
C ALA A 157 14.98 -18.95 3.64
N GLY A 158 14.74 -18.25 2.52
CA GLY A 158 13.97 -17.02 2.50
C GLY A 158 12.48 -17.19 2.80
N PHE A 159 11.95 -18.40 2.64
CA PHE A 159 10.54 -18.69 2.89
C PHE A 159 10.20 -18.89 4.39
N MET A 160 11.21 -19.01 5.24
CA MET A 160 11.03 -19.24 6.66
C MET A 160 10.67 -17.94 7.39
N LYS A 161 9.66 -18.00 8.27
CA LYS A 161 9.29 -16.87 9.14
C LYS A 161 10.49 -16.39 9.96
N GLY A 162 10.63 -15.07 10.06
CA GLY A 162 11.74 -14.44 10.77
C GLY A 162 12.89 -14.02 9.88
N MET A 163 12.88 -14.40 8.59
CA MET A 163 13.83 -13.90 7.60
C MET A 163 13.41 -12.51 7.12
N ASP A 164 14.39 -11.62 6.95
CA ASP A 164 14.13 -10.24 6.52
C ASP A 164 13.48 -10.15 5.15
N VAL A 165 13.88 -11.01 4.22
CA VAL A 165 13.30 -11.05 2.86
C VAL A 165 11.84 -11.55 2.86
N GLU A 166 11.47 -12.46 3.75
CA GLU A 166 10.08 -12.90 3.95
C GLU A 166 9.21 -11.76 4.47
N ARG A 167 9.71 -11.03 5.48
CA ARG A 167 9.03 -9.86 6.03
C ARG A 167 8.90 -8.77 4.98
N ALA A 168 9.99 -8.43 4.27
CA ALA A 168 9.98 -7.42 3.23
C ALA A 168 8.95 -7.69 2.13
N TYR A 169 8.80 -8.96 1.72
CA TYR A 169 7.79 -9.37 0.74
C TYR A 169 6.36 -9.10 1.22
N ARG A 170 6.06 -9.41 2.49
CA ARG A 170 4.73 -9.12 3.08
C ARG A 170 4.51 -7.64 3.27
N ASP A 171 5.52 -6.91 3.71
CA ASP A 171 5.44 -5.48 3.99
C ASP A 171 5.30 -4.65 2.72
N ALA A 172 5.93 -5.05 1.61
CA ALA A 172 5.84 -4.38 0.33
C ALA A 172 4.41 -4.31 -0.22
N LYS A 173 3.58 -5.33 0.06
CA LYS A 173 2.25 -5.44 -0.55
C LYS A 173 1.34 -4.24 -0.28
N ILE A 174 1.36 -3.70 0.93
CA ILE A 174 0.47 -2.59 1.28
C ILE A 174 0.78 -1.31 0.49
N THR A 175 2.03 -1.14 0.03
CA THR A 175 2.45 0.08 -0.68
C THR A 175 1.73 0.30 -2.01
N THR A 176 1.18 -0.75 -2.61
CA THR A 176 0.35 -0.64 -3.82
C THR A 176 -1.11 -0.29 -3.52
N ILE A 177 -1.52 -0.29 -2.24
CA ILE A 177 -2.94 -0.19 -1.83
C ILE A 177 -3.24 1.15 -1.16
N TYR A 178 -2.50 1.49 -0.09
CA TYR A 178 -2.79 2.71 0.67
C TYR A 178 -2.25 3.98 -0.02
N GLU A 179 -2.64 5.17 0.50
CA GLU A 179 -2.39 6.49 -0.11
C GLU A 179 -2.91 6.57 -1.57
N GLY A 180 -4.00 5.86 -1.82
CA GLY A 180 -4.57 5.63 -3.15
C GLY A 180 -3.92 4.44 -3.86
N THR A 181 -4.76 3.50 -4.30
CA THR A 181 -4.28 2.31 -5.02
C THR A 181 -3.52 2.69 -6.29
N ASN A 182 -2.73 1.77 -6.82
CA ASN A 182 -1.98 2.05 -8.06
C ASN A 182 -2.88 2.27 -9.28
N GLU A 183 -4.14 1.78 -9.23
CA GLU A 183 -5.18 2.13 -10.20
C GLU A 183 -5.55 3.61 -10.09
N ILE A 184 -5.71 4.14 -8.86
CA ILE A 184 -5.98 5.56 -8.62
C ILE A 184 -4.80 6.43 -9.05
N GLN A 185 -3.55 5.99 -8.83
CA GLN A 185 -2.39 6.72 -9.34
C GLN A 185 -2.45 6.85 -10.86
N ARG A 186 -2.84 5.79 -11.58
CA ARG A 186 -3.02 5.82 -13.04
C ARG A 186 -4.12 6.81 -13.46
N VAL A 187 -5.21 6.90 -12.73
CA VAL A 187 -6.27 7.92 -12.96
C VAL A 187 -5.72 9.32 -12.76
N VAL A 188 -4.95 9.55 -11.69
CA VAL A 188 -4.31 10.87 -11.43
C VAL A 188 -3.38 11.25 -12.58
N ILE A 189 -2.46 10.38 -12.96
CA ILE A 189 -1.51 10.60 -14.05
C ILE A 189 -2.26 10.88 -15.37
N ALA A 190 -3.23 10.03 -15.71
CA ALA A 190 -4.02 10.18 -16.93
C ALA A 190 -4.78 11.50 -16.98
N SER A 191 -5.33 11.96 -15.84
CA SER A 191 -6.04 13.25 -15.76
C SER A 191 -5.14 14.45 -15.99
N HIS A 192 -3.86 14.38 -15.63
CA HIS A 192 -2.88 15.44 -15.94
C HIS A 192 -2.49 15.44 -17.42
N ILE A 193 -2.38 14.26 -18.03
CA ILE A 193 -2.00 14.12 -19.45
C ILE A 193 -3.16 14.50 -20.37
N LEU A 194 -4.38 14.03 -20.09
CA LEU A 194 -5.54 14.15 -20.97
C LEU A 194 -6.42 15.36 -20.62
N GLY A 195 -6.25 15.96 -19.46
CA GLY A 195 -7.18 16.95 -18.91
C GLY A 195 -8.46 16.30 -18.37
N LYS A 196 -9.40 17.13 -17.91
CA LYS A 196 -10.70 16.65 -17.44
C LYS A 196 -11.56 16.25 -18.63
N PRO A 197 -12.30 15.13 -18.56
CA PRO A 197 -13.24 14.78 -19.64
C PRO A 197 -14.27 15.90 -19.81
N PRO A 198 -14.78 16.12 -21.05
CA PRO A 198 -15.89 17.04 -21.28
C PRO A 198 -17.04 16.67 -20.34
N ARG A 199 -17.61 17.66 -19.64
CA ARG A 199 -18.84 17.42 -18.90
C ARG A 199 -19.93 17.15 -19.92
N ASP A 200 -20.54 15.97 -19.89
CA ASP A 200 -21.73 15.68 -20.67
C ASP A 200 -22.80 16.69 -20.30
N ALA A 201 -23.27 17.46 -21.28
CA ALA A 201 -24.29 18.51 -21.12
C ALA A 201 -25.69 17.96 -20.76
N GLY A 202 -25.79 16.74 -20.21
CA GLY A 202 -27.04 16.06 -19.93
C GLY A 202 -27.10 15.19 -18.66
N SER A 203 -26.01 15.03 -17.95
CA SER A 203 -26.02 14.21 -16.72
C SER A 203 -26.10 15.09 -15.48
N SER A 204 -27.31 15.49 -15.09
CA SER A 204 -27.59 15.93 -13.72
C SER A 204 -27.62 14.70 -12.79
N SER A 205 -26.50 14.00 -12.64
CA SER A 205 -26.36 13.03 -11.56
C SER A 205 -26.18 13.81 -10.27
N GLN A 206 -27.30 14.12 -9.60
CA GLN A 206 -27.23 14.40 -8.17
C GLN A 206 -26.46 13.23 -7.52
N PRO A 207 -25.53 13.50 -6.59
CA PRO A 207 -24.89 12.43 -5.86
C PRO A 207 -25.99 11.59 -5.22
N LYS A 208 -26.17 10.36 -5.71
CA LYS A 208 -27.06 9.40 -5.04
C LYS A 208 -26.53 9.29 -3.64
N LYS A 209 -27.36 9.62 -2.63
CA LYS A 209 -27.03 9.30 -1.23
C LYS A 209 -26.52 7.87 -1.23
N PRO A 210 -25.36 7.60 -0.62
CA PRO A 210 -24.87 6.23 -0.50
C PRO A 210 -26.03 5.41 0.08
N ALA A 211 -26.38 4.33 -0.60
CA ALA A 211 -27.33 3.38 -0.03
C ALA A 211 -26.79 2.97 1.35
N PRO A 212 -27.63 2.92 2.38
CA PRO A 212 -27.17 2.45 3.67
C PRO A 212 -26.49 1.10 3.44
N VAL A 213 -25.27 0.94 3.93
CA VAL A 213 -24.54 -0.32 3.88
C VAL A 213 -25.27 -1.29 4.81
N THR A 214 -26.37 -1.86 4.30
CA THR A 214 -27.11 -2.94 4.94
C THR A 214 -26.43 -4.26 4.59
N GLY A 215 -25.24 -4.44 5.11
CA GLY A 215 -24.46 -5.65 4.96
C GLY A 215 -23.36 -5.64 5.97
N VAL A 216 -23.73 -5.79 7.23
CA VAL A 216 -22.80 -6.32 8.21
C VAL A 216 -22.39 -7.70 7.68
N ARG A 217 -21.22 -7.81 7.05
CA ARG A 217 -20.59 -9.10 6.84
C ARG A 217 -20.46 -9.74 8.22
N LYS A 218 -21.42 -10.60 8.57
CA LYS A 218 -21.31 -11.44 9.76
C LYS A 218 -20.03 -12.25 9.59
N LYS A 219 -18.99 -11.90 10.33
CA LYS A 219 -17.79 -12.70 10.49
C LYS A 219 -18.22 -14.02 11.13
N ARG A 220 -18.60 -14.98 10.30
CA ARG A 220 -18.88 -16.34 10.76
C ARG A 220 -17.53 -17.02 10.85
N ILE A 221 -17.00 -17.12 12.04
CA ILE A 221 -15.81 -17.92 12.31
C ILE A 221 -16.33 -19.35 12.54
N LEU A 222 -16.09 -20.23 11.58
CA LEU A 222 -16.33 -21.67 11.73
C LEU A 222 -15.31 -22.18 12.75
N ARG A 223 -15.73 -22.34 14.02
CA ARG A 223 -14.83 -22.73 15.12
C ARG A 223 -15.04 -24.13 15.61
N ASP A 224 -16.17 -24.76 15.32
CA ASP A 224 -16.55 -26.09 15.85
C ASP A 224 -17.00 -27.01 14.71
N GLY A 225 -16.46 -28.24 14.69
CA GLY A 225 -16.76 -29.24 13.69
C GLY A 225 -15.53 -29.83 13.00
N SER A 226 -15.68 -30.99 12.36
CA SER A 226 -14.64 -31.59 11.54
C SER A 226 -14.37 -30.76 10.28
N ALA A 227 -13.20 -30.91 9.64
CA ALA A 227 -12.85 -30.21 8.41
C ALA A 227 -13.88 -30.43 7.29
N GLU A 228 -14.51 -31.60 7.24
CA GLU A 228 -15.54 -31.96 6.27
C GLU A 228 -16.86 -31.18 6.52
N GLU A 229 -17.28 -31.05 7.78
CA GLU A 229 -18.46 -30.26 8.16
C GLU A 229 -18.28 -28.78 7.88
N GLN A 230 -17.09 -28.24 8.14
CA GLN A 230 -16.75 -26.84 7.85
C GLN A 230 -16.76 -26.55 6.35
N VAL A 231 -16.26 -27.44 5.51
CA VAL A 231 -16.31 -27.33 4.05
C VAL A 231 -17.75 -27.39 3.54
N GLN A 232 -18.59 -28.29 4.11
CA GLN A 232 -19.98 -28.44 3.71
C GLN A 232 -20.81 -27.20 4.06
N GLU A 233 -20.60 -26.62 5.26
CA GLU A 233 -21.24 -25.37 5.68
C GLU A 233 -20.79 -24.17 4.82
N LEU A 234 -19.51 -24.11 4.41
CA LEU A 234 -18.99 -23.09 3.50
C LEU A 234 -19.66 -23.17 2.11
N VAL A 235 -19.81 -24.37 1.57
CA VAL A 235 -20.46 -24.61 0.27
C VAL A 235 -21.95 -24.22 0.31
N GLU A 236 -22.65 -24.48 1.41
CA GLU A 236 -24.05 -24.04 1.57
C GLU A 236 -24.19 -22.53 1.68
N CYS A 237 -23.26 -21.86 2.38
CA CYS A 237 -23.23 -20.40 2.44
C CYS A 237 -22.98 -19.77 1.07
N LEU A 238 -22.05 -20.30 0.28
CA LEU A 238 -21.75 -19.80 -1.07
C LEU A 238 -22.92 -20.01 -2.05
N LYS A 239 -23.76 -21.04 -1.83
CA LYS A 239 -24.98 -21.26 -2.65
C LYS A 239 -26.14 -20.33 -2.29
N LYS A 240 -26.13 -19.74 -1.08
CA LYS A 240 -27.20 -18.81 -0.63
C LYS A 240 -26.94 -17.35 -0.95
N ASP A 241 -25.69 -16.99 -1.23
CA ASP A 241 -25.25 -15.61 -1.49
C ASP A 241 -24.98 -15.35 -2.99
N GLY A 242 -25.29 -16.31 -3.89
CA GLY A 242 -25.10 -16.24 -5.35
C GLY A 242 -26.37 -15.86 -6.13
#